data_00e4c109af7b574f6528fecbfa4d693b
#
_entry.id   00e4c109af7b574f6528fecbfa4d693b
#
_cell.length_a   1.000
_cell.length_b   1.000
_cell.length_c   1.000
_cell.angle_alpha   90.00
_cell.angle_beta   90.00
_cell.angle_gamma   90.00
#
_symmetry.space_group_name_H-M   'P 1'
#
loop_
_entity.id
_entity.type
_entity.pdbx_description
1 polymer ?
#
loop_
_entity_poly.entity_id
_entity_poly.type
_entity_poly.pdbx_seq_one_letter_code
_entity_poly.pdbx_strand_id
1 'polypeptide(L)'
;GDELVEVGEPVTTFRIRSSNDRAVVAALAGAGFTHVTRQRLPDDPAVLQRELGQLLAQHEVLVLSGGVSLGEFDHVPRTLAALGVQVVFHKVLQRPGMPFWFGTGPTGQPVFALPGNPVSTLVCLTRYVIPALTASLGRKPVPAVRVPLAEAVRFEPDLCWFLPVVLRYGDDGSVRAEPRPTNTSGDFVALAGTDGFVELPRGGKVFAAGYPARFWHW
;
A
#
# COMPACT_ATOMS: atom_id res chain seq x y z
N GLY A 1 0.67 -14.05 8.72
CA GLY A 1 -0.65 -14.39 9.21
C GLY A 1 -1.03 -15.84 9.03
N ASP A 2 -1.36 -16.50 10.13
CA ASP A 2 -1.79 -17.90 10.12
C ASP A 2 -3.21 -18.06 9.55
N GLU A 3 -3.95 -16.95 9.45
CA GLU A 3 -5.27 -16.87 8.83
C GLU A 3 -5.24 -16.96 7.29
N LEU A 4 -4.08 -16.75 6.68
CA LEU A 4 -3.93 -16.69 5.22
C LEU A 4 -3.87 -18.10 4.62
N VAL A 5 -4.53 -18.29 3.47
CA VAL A 5 -4.44 -19.51 2.66
C VAL A 5 -4.04 -19.19 1.23
N GLU A 6 -3.32 -20.12 0.61
CA GLU A 6 -2.89 -20.00 -0.79
C GLU A 6 -4.05 -20.23 -1.77
N VAL A 7 -3.85 -19.80 -3.01
CA VAL A 7 -4.81 -20.05 -4.10
C VAL A 7 -4.96 -21.56 -4.31
N GLY A 8 -6.22 -22.02 -4.39
CA GLY A 8 -6.54 -23.43 -4.53
C GLY A 8 -6.81 -24.17 -3.21
N GLU A 9 -6.36 -23.65 -2.07
CA GLU A 9 -6.67 -24.23 -0.77
C GLU A 9 -8.10 -23.90 -0.32
N PRO A 10 -8.76 -24.73 0.51
CA PRO A 10 -10.07 -24.44 1.05
C PRO A 10 -10.04 -23.21 2.00
N VAL A 11 -10.97 -22.27 1.81
CA VAL A 11 -11.20 -21.18 2.75
C VAL A 11 -12.19 -21.64 3.80
N THR A 12 -11.80 -21.58 5.07
CA THR A 12 -12.66 -21.90 6.21
C THR A 12 -13.16 -20.62 6.90
N THR A 13 -13.99 -20.75 7.93
CA THR A 13 -14.59 -19.62 8.67
C THR A 13 -13.55 -18.64 9.26
N PHE A 14 -12.34 -19.14 9.57
CA PHE A 14 -11.27 -18.36 10.22
C PHE A 14 -10.08 -18.09 9.28
N ARG A 15 -10.22 -18.42 8.00
CA ARG A 15 -9.14 -18.25 7.01
C ARG A 15 -9.58 -17.39 5.86
N ILE A 16 -8.67 -16.55 5.38
CA ILE A 16 -8.86 -15.66 4.24
C ILE A 16 -7.82 -15.94 3.16
N ARG A 17 -8.17 -15.62 1.91
CA ARG A 17 -7.25 -15.80 0.77
C ARG A 17 -6.10 -14.79 0.85
N SER A 18 -4.85 -15.28 0.74
CA SER A 18 -3.70 -14.40 0.57
C SER A 18 -3.80 -13.67 -0.76
N SER A 19 -3.86 -12.35 -0.71
CA SER A 19 -3.99 -11.47 -1.88
C SER A 19 -2.87 -10.42 -1.97
N ASN A 20 -2.45 -9.88 -0.83
CA ASN A 20 -1.52 -8.75 -0.78
C ASN A 20 -0.17 -9.07 -1.40
N ASP A 21 0.41 -10.21 -1.07
CA ASP A 21 1.71 -10.67 -1.55
C ASP A 21 1.73 -10.80 -3.07
N ARG A 22 0.65 -11.34 -3.67
CA ARG A 22 0.51 -11.46 -5.13
C ARG A 22 0.31 -10.12 -5.80
N ALA A 23 -0.52 -9.25 -5.20
CA ALA A 23 -0.75 -7.91 -5.70
C ALA A 23 0.52 -7.05 -5.65
N VAL A 24 1.31 -7.16 -4.57
CA VAL A 24 2.61 -6.49 -4.44
C VAL A 24 3.59 -6.95 -5.51
N VAL A 25 3.73 -8.26 -5.72
CA VAL A 25 4.62 -8.81 -6.77
C VAL A 25 4.18 -8.35 -8.16
N ALA A 26 2.88 -8.41 -8.47
CA ALA A 26 2.36 -7.98 -9.76
C ALA A 26 2.59 -6.48 -10.01
N ALA A 27 2.33 -5.64 -9.03
CA ALA A 27 2.53 -4.19 -9.14
C ALA A 27 4.03 -3.81 -9.27
N LEU A 28 4.92 -4.48 -8.53
CA LEU A 28 6.35 -4.29 -8.65
C LEU A 28 6.85 -4.74 -10.03
N ALA A 29 6.39 -5.88 -10.54
CA ALA A 29 6.72 -6.35 -11.89
C ALA A 29 6.24 -5.36 -12.97
N GLY A 30 5.02 -4.83 -12.86
CA GLY A 30 4.49 -3.79 -13.73
C GLY A 30 5.32 -2.50 -13.72
N ALA A 31 5.95 -2.17 -12.59
CA ALA A 31 6.87 -1.04 -12.44
C ALA A 31 8.31 -1.35 -12.89
N GLY A 32 8.58 -2.58 -13.37
CA GLY A 32 9.88 -3.01 -13.88
C GLY A 32 10.81 -3.65 -12.83
N PHE A 33 10.31 -3.95 -11.63
CA PHE A 33 11.04 -4.67 -10.59
C PHE A 33 10.70 -6.17 -10.67
N THR A 34 11.54 -6.95 -11.37
CA THR A 34 11.26 -8.37 -11.67
C THR A 34 11.96 -9.35 -10.72
N HIS A 35 13.00 -8.92 -10.02
CA HIS A 35 13.73 -9.74 -9.06
C HIS A 35 13.08 -9.64 -7.68
N VAL A 36 11.92 -10.28 -7.52
CA VAL A 36 11.14 -10.24 -6.28
C VAL A 36 10.99 -11.66 -5.73
N THR A 37 11.48 -11.88 -4.52
CA THR A 37 11.26 -13.12 -3.75
C THR A 37 10.06 -12.92 -2.82
N ARG A 38 9.13 -13.86 -2.84
CA ARG A 38 7.95 -13.87 -1.98
C ARG A 38 8.11 -14.93 -0.88
N GLN A 39 7.92 -14.51 0.36
CA GLN A 39 7.95 -15.41 1.51
C GLN A 39 6.81 -15.07 2.47
N ARG A 40 6.15 -16.10 3.01
CA ARG A 40 5.18 -15.96 4.08
C ARG A 40 5.82 -16.39 5.39
N LEU A 41 5.65 -15.59 6.43
CA LEU A 41 6.16 -15.86 7.76
C LEU A 41 4.99 -16.12 8.72
N PRO A 42 5.13 -17.06 9.66
CA PRO A 42 4.14 -17.27 10.73
C PRO A 42 4.23 -16.14 11.76
N ASP A 43 3.19 -16.02 12.60
CA ASP A 43 3.12 -15.00 13.66
C ASP A 43 3.88 -15.43 14.95
N ASP A 44 4.94 -16.23 14.80
CA ASP A 44 5.85 -16.64 15.87
C ASP A 44 7.03 -15.67 15.98
N PRO A 45 7.25 -15.01 17.14
CA PRO A 45 8.31 -14.00 17.30
C PRO A 45 9.73 -14.52 17.04
N ALA A 46 10.03 -15.77 17.43
CA ALA A 46 11.36 -16.35 17.26
C ALA A 46 11.62 -16.69 15.79
N VAL A 47 10.61 -17.20 15.09
CA VAL A 47 10.68 -17.45 13.66
C VAL A 47 10.78 -16.14 12.89
N LEU A 48 9.95 -15.13 13.23
CA LEU A 48 10.02 -13.81 12.62
C LEU A 48 11.40 -13.18 12.75
N GLN A 49 12.01 -13.23 13.96
CA GLN A 49 13.33 -12.67 14.19
C GLN A 49 14.40 -13.35 13.34
N ARG A 50 14.40 -14.67 13.28
CA ARG A 50 15.37 -15.44 12.49
C ARG A 50 15.20 -15.16 10.99
N GLU A 51 13.98 -15.29 10.46
CA GLU A 51 13.73 -15.17 9.04
C GLU A 51 13.90 -13.73 8.54
N LEU A 52 13.39 -12.72 9.27
CA LEU A 52 13.61 -11.32 8.92
C LEU A 52 15.09 -10.93 8.99
N GLY A 53 15.86 -11.51 9.93
CA GLY A 53 17.31 -11.31 9.98
C GLY A 53 18.01 -11.85 8.73
N GLN A 54 17.62 -13.02 8.25
CA GLN A 54 18.16 -13.60 7.02
C GLN A 54 17.78 -12.77 5.79
N LEU A 55 16.49 -12.36 5.70
CA LEU A 55 16.01 -11.52 4.60
C LEU A 55 16.72 -10.16 4.55
N LEU A 56 16.92 -9.52 5.70
CA LEU A 56 17.72 -8.29 5.79
C LEU A 56 19.15 -8.46 5.29
N ALA A 57 19.77 -9.61 5.55
CA ALA A 57 21.12 -9.88 5.08
C ALA A 57 21.22 -10.20 3.58
N GLN A 58 20.14 -10.68 2.96
CA GLN A 58 20.14 -11.21 1.59
C GLN A 58 19.52 -10.25 0.57
N HIS A 59 18.74 -9.26 0.99
CA HIS A 59 17.98 -8.40 0.09
C HIS A 59 18.29 -6.92 0.30
N GLU A 60 18.31 -6.17 -0.79
CA GLU A 60 18.52 -4.72 -0.80
C GLU A 60 17.30 -3.93 -0.31
N VAL A 61 16.11 -4.51 -0.40
CA VAL A 61 14.84 -3.89 0.01
C VAL A 61 13.93 -4.95 0.62
N LEU A 62 13.27 -4.61 1.72
CA LEU A 62 12.18 -5.42 2.27
C LEU A 62 10.85 -4.68 2.15
N VAL A 63 9.84 -5.42 1.66
CA VAL A 63 8.44 -4.97 1.66
C VAL A 63 7.61 -6.01 2.42
N LEU A 64 7.08 -5.61 3.57
CA LEU A 64 6.27 -6.46 4.44
C LEU A 64 4.79 -6.04 4.30
N SER A 65 3.86 -6.96 4.47
CA SER A 65 2.43 -6.67 4.54
C SER A 65 1.80 -7.42 5.71
N GLY A 66 1.15 -6.69 6.61
CA GLY A 66 0.59 -7.18 7.87
C GLY A 66 1.54 -7.04 9.06
N GLY A 67 1.03 -7.28 10.27
CA GLY A 67 1.79 -7.23 11.52
C GLY A 67 2.29 -5.84 11.95
N VAL A 68 1.71 -4.75 11.41
CA VAL A 68 2.13 -3.37 11.67
C VAL A 68 1.03 -2.46 12.20
N SER A 69 -0.13 -3.01 12.52
CA SER A 69 -1.17 -2.29 13.25
C SER A 69 -0.73 -2.10 14.71
N LEU A 70 -1.57 -1.52 15.56
CA LEU A 70 -1.24 -1.29 16.97
C LEU A 70 -1.74 -2.40 17.90
N GLY A 71 -2.02 -3.59 17.36
CA GLY A 71 -2.44 -4.73 18.15
C GLY A 71 -1.30 -5.26 19.05
N GLU A 72 -1.66 -5.84 20.20
CA GLU A 72 -0.67 -6.49 21.08
C GLU A 72 0.10 -7.61 20.39
N PHE A 73 -0.44 -8.15 19.30
CA PHE A 73 0.12 -9.23 18.48
C PHE A 73 0.94 -8.73 17.28
N ASP A 74 1.12 -7.42 17.11
CA ASP A 74 1.92 -6.88 16.01
C ASP A 74 3.41 -6.94 16.33
N HIS A 75 4.00 -8.09 16.08
CA HIS A 75 5.41 -8.37 16.41
C HIS A 75 6.41 -7.73 15.46
N VAL A 76 6.00 -7.37 14.22
CA VAL A 76 6.91 -6.89 13.16
C VAL A 76 7.73 -5.66 13.56
N PRO A 77 7.17 -4.55 14.09
CA PRO A 77 7.97 -3.38 14.46
C PRO A 77 9.00 -3.67 15.56
N ARG A 78 8.63 -4.50 16.55
CA ARG A 78 9.54 -4.89 17.66
C ARG A 78 10.67 -5.77 17.14
N THR A 79 10.35 -6.72 16.28
CA THR A 79 11.35 -7.61 15.67
C THR A 79 12.32 -6.84 14.79
N LEU A 80 11.83 -5.92 13.95
CA LEU A 80 12.68 -5.07 13.13
C LEU A 80 13.63 -4.21 13.98
N ALA A 81 13.13 -3.63 15.08
CA ALA A 81 13.96 -2.87 16.02
C ALA A 81 15.05 -3.74 16.66
N ALA A 82 14.71 -4.96 17.09
CA ALA A 82 15.67 -5.92 17.64
C ALA A 82 16.76 -6.34 16.63
N LEU A 83 16.43 -6.32 15.33
CA LEU A 83 17.36 -6.56 14.22
C LEU A 83 18.16 -5.30 13.79
N GLY A 84 18.06 -4.20 14.54
CA GLY A 84 18.79 -2.98 14.28
C GLY A 84 18.20 -2.09 13.20
N VAL A 85 16.96 -2.34 12.75
CA VAL A 85 16.26 -1.46 11.81
C VAL A 85 15.85 -0.19 12.55
N GLN A 86 16.29 0.96 12.04
CA GLN A 86 15.96 2.27 12.59
C GLN A 86 14.65 2.77 11.99
N VAL A 87 13.68 3.10 12.84
CA VAL A 87 12.39 3.67 12.43
C VAL A 87 12.61 5.09 11.91
N VAL A 88 12.13 5.37 10.70
CA VAL A 88 12.04 6.72 10.16
C VAL A 88 10.68 7.31 10.48
N PHE A 89 9.60 6.57 10.24
CA PHE A 89 8.26 6.93 10.68
C PHE A 89 7.35 5.71 10.86
N HIS A 90 6.34 5.85 11.72
CA HIS A 90 5.23 4.92 11.88
C HIS A 90 3.95 5.73 11.94
N LYS A 91 2.98 5.39 11.09
CA LYS A 91 1.72 6.07 10.79
C LYS A 91 1.87 7.30 9.91
N VAL A 92 0.92 7.43 9.00
CA VAL A 92 0.73 8.57 8.13
C VAL A 92 -0.72 9.04 8.25
N LEU A 93 -0.95 10.34 8.30
CA LEU A 93 -2.29 10.92 8.41
C LEU A 93 -3.06 10.80 7.10
N GLN A 94 -3.45 9.59 6.77
CA GLN A 94 -4.15 9.23 5.54
C GLN A 94 -5.23 8.15 5.75
N ARG A 95 -6.12 8.02 4.79
CA ARG A 95 -7.10 6.94 4.67
C ARG A 95 -7.25 6.52 3.20
N PRO A 96 -7.13 5.18 2.89
CA PRO A 96 -6.66 4.11 3.76
C PRO A 96 -5.15 4.15 3.98
N GLY A 97 -4.63 3.24 4.81
CA GLY A 97 -3.19 3.02 4.94
C GLY A 97 -2.50 3.76 6.09
N MET A 98 -3.24 4.30 7.06
CA MET A 98 -2.66 5.00 8.22
C MET A 98 -1.52 4.23 8.93
N PRO A 99 -1.58 2.90 9.18
CA PRO A 99 -0.53 2.18 9.90
C PRO A 99 0.77 1.96 9.11
N PHE A 100 0.95 2.61 7.96
CA PHE A 100 2.18 2.48 7.18
C PHE A 100 3.43 2.80 8.02
N TRP A 101 4.41 1.91 7.96
CA TRP A 101 5.68 1.99 8.67
C TRP A 101 6.84 1.98 7.68
N PHE A 102 7.88 2.77 7.96
CA PHE A 102 9.11 2.81 7.18
C PHE A 102 10.32 2.94 8.09
N GLY A 103 11.37 2.22 7.76
CA GLY A 103 12.65 2.25 8.45
C GLY A 103 13.82 1.92 7.54
N THR A 104 15.01 2.02 8.11
CA THR A 104 16.28 1.74 7.43
C THR A 104 17.02 0.63 8.16
N GLY A 105 17.36 -0.42 7.46
CA GLY A 105 18.12 -1.55 7.99
C GLY A 105 19.57 -1.19 8.32
N PRO A 106 20.32 -2.11 9.00
CA PRO A 106 21.67 -1.84 9.49
C PRO A 106 22.68 -1.47 8.39
N THR A 107 22.48 -1.93 7.16
CA THR A 107 23.35 -1.62 6.02
C THR A 107 22.77 -0.57 5.09
N GLY A 108 21.71 0.15 5.53
CA GLY A 108 21.06 1.23 4.78
C GLY A 108 19.90 0.79 3.89
N GLN A 109 19.54 -0.50 3.89
CA GLN A 109 18.43 -1.00 3.07
C GLN A 109 17.08 -0.47 3.56
N PRO A 110 16.21 0.01 2.66
CA PRO A 110 14.87 0.45 3.00
C PRO A 110 13.98 -0.73 3.38
N VAL A 111 13.22 -0.56 4.46
CA VAL A 111 12.24 -1.52 4.95
C VAL A 111 10.88 -0.83 5.00
N PHE A 112 9.95 -1.30 4.16
CA PHE A 112 8.58 -0.83 4.11
C PHE A 112 7.66 -1.87 4.74
N ALA A 113 6.91 -1.51 5.76
CA ALA A 113 5.92 -2.41 6.35
C ALA A 113 4.51 -1.82 6.14
N LEU A 114 3.79 -2.45 5.23
CA LEU A 114 2.49 -2.03 4.74
C LEU A 114 1.37 -2.59 5.63
N PRO A 115 0.24 -1.90 5.76
CA PRO A 115 -0.92 -2.43 6.46
C PRO A 115 -1.39 -3.77 5.88
N GLY A 116 -2.01 -4.62 6.70
CA GLY A 116 -2.54 -5.92 6.26
C GLY A 116 -3.79 -5.83 5.37
N ASN A 117 -4.58 -4.74 5.47
CA ASN A 117 -5.76 -4.56 4.65
C ASN A 117 -5.41 -4.31 3.17
N PRO A 118 -5.99 -5.06 2.21
CA PRO A 118 -5.56 -5.06 0.81
C PRO A 118 -5.57 -3.69 0.12
N VAL A 119 -6.63 -2.91 0.30
CA VAL A 119 -6.73 -1.56 -0.29
C VAL A 119 -5.64 -0.65 0.28
N SER A 120 -5.36 -0.75 1.59
CA SER A 120 -4.28 -0.01 2.25
C SER A 120 -2.91 -0.40 1.71
N THR A 121 -2.69 -1.71 1.52
CA THR A 121 -1.45 -2.25 0.96
C THR A 121 -1.17 -1.67 -0.41
N LEU A 122 -2.14 -1.74 -1.34
CA LEU A 122 -1.98 -1.24 -2.71
C LEU A 122 -1.80 0.27 -2.76
N VAL A 123 -2.56 1.03 -1.98
CA VAL A 123 -2.40 2.49 -1.91
C VAL A 123 -1.00 2.86 -1.42
N CYS A 124 -0.52 2.25 -0.34
CA CYS A 124 0.82 2.53 0.18
C CYS A 124 1.93 2.09 -0.80
N LEU A 125 1.76 0.95 -1.45
CA LEU A 125 2.69 0.46 -2.47
C LEU A 125 2.81 1.45 -3.63
N THR A 126 1.67 1.83 -4.22
CA THR A 126 1.63 2.71 -5.40
C THR A 126 2.08 4.13 -5.07
N ARG A 127 1.68 4.65 -3.91
CA ARG A 127 1.97 6.04 -3.52
C ARG A 127 3.38 6.26 -3.00
N TYR A 128 3.95 5.27 -2.30
CA TYR A 128 5.21 5.45 -1.59
C TYR A 128 6.32 4.49 -2.03
N VAL A 129 6.06 3.18 -2.07
CA VAL A 129 7.12 2.19 -2.31
C VAL A 129 7.64 2.28 -3.74
N ILE A 130 6.76 2.16 -4.74
CA ILE A 130 7.14 2.20 -6.16
C ILE A 130 7.86 3.52 -6.51
N PRO A 131 7.37 4.71 -6.13
CA PRO A 131 8.10 5.94 -6.37
C PRO A 131 9.47 6.01 -5.67
N ALA A 132 9.58 5.52 -4.43
CA ALA A 132 10.85 5.49 -3.70
C ALA A 132 11.88 4.58 -4.41
N LEU A 133 11.47 3.37 -4.79
CA LEU A 133 12.32 2.43 -5.54
C LEU A 133 12.71 2.98 -6.91
N THR A 134 11.78 3.65 -7.60
CA THR A 134 12.05 4.28 -8.89
C THR A 134 13.09 5.40 -8.75
N ALA A 135 12.95 6.21 -7.70
CA ALA A 135 13.90 7.28 -7.40
C ALA A 135 15.29 6.76 -7.01
N SER A 136 15.38 5.65 -6.27
CA SER A 136 16.67 5.04 -5.90
C SER A 136 17.48 4.54 -7.10
N LEU A 137 16.80 4.23 -8.21
CA LEU A 137 17.44 3.91 -9.51
C LEU A 137 17.89 5.15 -10.29
N GLY A 138 17.80 6.36 -9.72
CA GLY A 138 18.13 7.60 -10.42
C GLY A 138 17.13 8.02 -11.51
N ARG A 139 15.97 7.36 -11.58
CA ARG A 139 14.93 7.75 -12.55
C ARG A 139 14.26 9.06 -12.13
N LYS A 140 14.05 9.94 -13.09
CA LYS A 140 13.34 11.20 -12.84
C LYS A 140 11.90 10.92 -12.40
N PRO A 141 11.38 11.65 -11.41
CA PRO A 141 9.97 11.55 -11.04
C PRO A 141 9.06 11.80 -12.23
N VAL A 142 8.06 10.95 -12.40
CA VAL A 142 7.01 11.20 -13.40
C VAL A 142 6.19 12.41 -12.93
N PRO A 143 5.91 13.40 -13.79
CA PRO A 143 5.04 14.51 -13.43
C PRO A 143 3.70 14.03 -12.89
N ALA A 144 3.19 14.68 -11.84
CA ALA A 144 1.92 14.32 -11.26
C ALA A 144 0.79 14.59 -12.26
N VAL A 145 0.11 13.53 -12.69
CA VAL A 145 -1.11 13.65 -13.48
C VAL A 145 -2.22 14.16 -12.56
N ARG A 146 -2.97 15.18 -13.00
CA ARG A 146 -4.15 15.67 -12.31
C ARG A 146 -5.38 15.41 -13.15
N VAL A 147 -6.41 14.84 -12.52
CA VAL A 147 -7.67 14.52 -13.18
C VAL A 147 -8.80 15.21 -12.42
N PRO A 148 -9.71 15.96 -13.09
CA PRO A 148 -10.83 16.58 -12.42
C PRO A 148 -11.83 15.52 -11.94
N LEU A 149 -12.37 15.69 -10.74
CA LEU A 149 -13.45 14.85 -10.22
C LEU A 149 -14.69 14.96 -11.09
N ALA A 150 -15.35 13.84 -11.38
CA ALA A 150 -16.61 13.81 -12.13
C ALA A 150 -17.78 14.41 -11.32
N GLU A 151 -17.74 14.21 -10.01
CA GLU A 151 -18.77 14.69 -9.06
C GLU A 151 -18.14 15.19 -7.76
N ALA A 152 -18.92 15.90 -6.96
CA ALA A 152 -18.47 16.37 -5.65
C ALA A 152 -18.39 15.19 -4.66
N VAL A 153 -17.34 15.19 -3.83
CA VAL A 153 -17.18 14.20 -2.76
C VAL A 153 -16.99 14.88 -1.41
N ARG A 154 -17.45 14.22 -0.35
CA ARG A 154 -17.35 14.68 1.03
C ARG A 154 -16.56 13.68 1.87
N PHE A 155 -15.61 14.21 2.68
CA PHE A 155 -14.78 13.42 3.57
C PHE A 155 -14.50 14.21 4.85
N GLU A 156 -15.14 13.80 5.95
CA GLU A 156 -15.09 14.52 7.22
C GLU A 156 -13.76 14.42 7.99
N PRO A 157 -13.04 13.25 7.96
CA PRO A 157 -11.80 13.12 8.73
C PRO A 157 -10.72 14.10 8.24
N ASP A 158 -9.93 14.65 9.16
CA ASP A 158 -8.76 15.47 8.82
C ASP A 158 -7.55 14.57 8.44
N LEU A 159 -7.70 13.87 7.34
CA LEU A 159 -6.71 12.95 6.76
C LEU A 159 -6.58 13.20 5.27
N CYS A 160 -5.43 12.86 4.70
CA CYS A 160 -5.32 12.70 3.26
C CYS A 160 -6.19 11.51 2.81
N TRP A 161 -7.05 11.71 1.83
CA TRP A 161 -7.94 10.66 1.35
C TRP A 161 -7.49 10.15 -0.01
N PHE A 162 -7.18 8.86 -0.07
CA PHE A 162 -6.91 8.14 -1.31
C PHE A 162 -8.18 7.43 -1.75
N LEU A 163 -8.89 8.06 -2.67
CA LEU A 163 -10.20 7.64 -3.15
C LEU A 163 -10.06 6.88 -4.46
N PRO A 164 -10.41 5.58 -4.54
CA PRO A 164 -10.44 4.83 -5.78
C PRO A 164 -11.37 5.45 -6.81
N VAL A 165 -10.98 5.41 -8.08
CA VAL A 165 -11.71 6.03 -9.19
C VAL A 165 -11.69 5.18 -10.44
N VAL A 166 -12.70 5.40 -11.29
CA VAL A 166 -12.72 5.00 -12.69
C VAL A 166 -12.50 6.23 -13.56
N LEU A 167 -11.65 6.15 -14.56
CA LEU A 167 -11.45 7.23 -15.53
C LEU A 167 -12.53 7.17 -16.59
N ARG A 168 -13.22 8.29 -16.80
CA ARG A 168 -14.21 8.47 -17.87
C ARG A 168 -13.65 9.37 -18.93
N TYR A 169 -13.61 8.87 -20.15
CA TYR A 169 -13.13 9.58 -21.33
C TYR A 169 -14.30 10.15 -22.10
N GLY A 170 -14.28 11.45 -22.35
CA GLY A 170 -15.26 12.12 -23.20
C GLY A 170 -14.82 12.15 -24.66
N ASP A 171 -15.79 12.29 -25.58
CA ASP A 171 -15.54 12.39 -27.02
C ASP A 171 -14.73 13.64 -27.41
N ASP A 172 -14.71 14.63 -26.51
CA ASP A 172 -13.92 15.85 -26.61
C ASP A 172 -12.46 15.70 -26.15
N GLY A 173 -12.03 14.48 -25.79
CA GLY A 173 -10.72 14.19 -25.24
C GLY A 173 -10.59 14.52 -23.74
N SER A 174 -11.66 14.96 -23.07
CA SER A 174 -11.62 15.18 -21.61
C SER A 174 -11.53 13.85 -20.84
N VAL A 175 -10.89 13.91 -19.66
CA VAL A 175 -10.82 12.79 -18.72
C VAL A 175 -11.35 13.25 -17.38
N ARG A 176 -12.19 12.44 -16.74
CA ARG A 176 -12.74 12.71 -15.40
C ARG A 176 -12.59 11.51 -14.50
N ALA A 177 -12.32 11.74 -13.25
CA ALA A 177 -12.24 10.71 -12.21
C ALA A 177 -13.62 10.51 -11.57
N GLU A 178 -14.25 9.39 -11.84
CA GLU A 178 -15.52 8.98 -11.23
C GLU A 178 -15.23 8.24 -9.92
N PRO A 179 -15.68 8.73 -8.76
CA PRO A 179 -15.41 8.12 -7.46
C PRO A 179 -15.97 6.69 -7.32
N ARG A 180 -15.19 5.82 -6.73
CA ARG A 180 -15.56 4.45 -6.34
C ARG A 180 -15.12 4.20 -4.89
N PRO A 181 -15.79 4.80 -3.90
CA PRO A 181 -15.42 4.62 -2.52
C PRO A 181 -15.59 3.15 -2.10
N THR A 182 -14.59 2.63 -1.38
CA THR A 182 -14.68 1.30 -0.77
C THR A 182 -15.41 1.39 0.57
N ASN A 183 -16.15 0.34 0.95
CA ASN A 183 -16.83 0.28 2.25
C ASN A 183 -15.82 0.25 3.39
N THR A 184 -14.75 -0.53 3.23
CA THR A 184 -13.65 -0.67 4.18
C THR A 184 -12.31 -0.78 3.46
N SER A 185 -11.20 -0.61 4.18
CA SER A 185 -9.85 -0.84 3.65
C SER A 185 -9.52 -2.31 3.35
N GLY A 186 -10.38 -3.23 3.78
CA GLY A 186 -10.32 -4.66 3.47
C GLY A 186 -11.12 -5.07 2.24
N ASP A 187 -11.91 -4.17 1.67
CA ASP A 187 -12.80 -4.44 0.52
C ASP A 187 -12.01 -4.43 -0.80
N PHE A 188 -11.21 -5.48 -1.00
CA PHE A 188 -10.36 -5.62 -2.18
C PHE A 188 -11.15 -5.77 -3.47
N VAL A 189 -12.31 -6.41 -3.39
CA VAL A 189 -13.18 -6.64 -4.56
C VAL A 189 -13.73 -5.32 -5.13
N ALA A 190 -13.95 -4.32 -4.27
CA ALA A 190 -14.41 -3.00 -4.69
C ALA A 190 -13.39 -2.26 -5.58
N LEU A 191 -12.13 -2.70 -5.63
CA LEU A 191 -11.13 -2.16 -6.55
C LEU A 191 -11.26 -2.72 -7.98
N ALA A 192 -12.02 -3.79 -8.17
CA ALA A 192 -12.22 -4.36 -9.49
C ALA A 192 -12.87 -3.34 -10.43
N GLY A 193 -12.23 -3.12 -11.59
CA GLY A 193 -12.70 -2.13 -12.57
C GLY A 193 -12.37 -0.68 -12.23
N THR A 194 -11.57 -0.40 -11.20
CA THR A 194 -10.98 0.93 -10.96
C THR A 194 -9.65 1.07 -11.68
N ASP A 195 -9.34 2.26 -12.16
CA ASP A 195 -8.08 2.56 -12.88
C ASP A 195 -6.96 3.00 -11.93
N GLY A 196 -7.31 3.37 -10.72
CA GLY A 196 -6.39 3.90 -9.73
C GLY A 196 -7.12 4.64 -8.62
N PHE A 197 -6.45 5.60 -8.02
CA PHE A 197 -7.05 6.45 -7.00
C PHE A 197 -6.61 7.91 -7.16
N VAL A 198 -7.42 8.81 -6.62
CA VAL A 198 -7.06 10.22 -6.49
C VAL A 198 -6.65 10.54 -5.07
N GLU A 199 -5.65 11.41 -4.94
CA GLU A 199 -5.13 11.93 -3.68
C GLU A 199 -5.83 13.27 -3.37
N LEU A 200 -6.65 13.29 -2.33
CA LEU A 200 -7.35 14.46 -1.82
C LEU A 200 -6.68 14.93 -0.51
N PRO A 201 -6.20 16.18 -0.44
CA PRO A 201 -5.37 16.64 0.66
C PRO A 201 -6.18 16.81 1.97
N ARG A 202 -5.47 16.82 3.10
CA ARG A 202 -6.00 17.21 4.40
C ARG A 202 -6.53 18.65 4.38
N GLY A 203 -7.42 18.96 5.33
CA GLY A 203 -7.98 20.30 5.53
C GLY A 203 -9.18 20.60 4.64
N GLY A 204 -9.46 19.82 3.60
CA GLY A 204 -10.67 19.91 2.78
C GLY A 204 -11.70 18.89 3.24
N LYS A 205 -12.94 19.31 3.48
CA LYS A 205 -14.06 18.41 3.79
C LYS A 205 -14.93 18.11 2.58
N VAL A 206 -14.99 19.03 1.64
CA VAL A 206 -15.77 18.91 0.40
C VAL A 206 -14.87 19.27 -0.76
N PHE A 207 -14.82 18.38 -1.74
CA PHE A 207 -14.11 18.58 -3.01
C PHE A 207 -15.18 18.63 -4.11
N ALA A 208 -15.30 19.76 -4.76
CA ALA A 208 -16.32 19.99 -5.77
C ALA A 208 -16.10 19.14 -7.04
N ALA A 209 -17.13 18.92 -7.83
CA ALA A 209 -16.97 18.44 -9.20
C ALA A 209 -15.99 19.36 -9.97
N GLY A 210 -15.11 18.77 -10.77
CA GLY A 210 -14.06 19.49 -11.47
C GLY A 210 -12.79 19.77 -10.63
N TYR A 211 -12.75 19.43 -9.34
CA TYR A 211 -11.52 19.57 -8.53
C TYR A 211 -10.36 18.78 -9.14
N PRO A 212 -9.21 19.39 -9.46
CA PRO A 212 -8.08 18.73 -10.14
C PRO A 212 -7.25 17.91 -9.15
N ALA A 213 -7.71 16.71 -8.82
CA ALA A 213 -7.06 15.81 -7.89
C ALA A 213 -5.85 15.11 -8.53
N ARG A 214 -4.81 14.87 -7.75
CA ARG A 214 -3.64 14.08 -8.19
C ARG A 214 -4.06 12.63 -8.37
N PHE A 215 -3.82 12.08 -9.55
CA PHE A 215 -4.15 10.70 -9.89
C PHE A 215 -2.94 9.77 -9.78
N TRP A 216 -3.18 8.57 -9.31
CA TRP A 216 -2.24 7.47 -9.20
C TRP A 216 -2.84 6.23 -9.86
N HIS A 217 -2.17 5.73 -10.88
CA HIS A 217 -2.57 4.48 -11.55
C HIS A 217 -2.13 3.27 -10.72
N TRP A 218 -2.98 2.20 -10.72
CA TRP A 218 -2.61 0.93 -10.07
C TRP A 218 -1.36 0.31 -10.68
#